data_6069a742fd7b2e1f1930d0be09074647
#
_entry.id   6069a742fd7b2e1f1930d0be09074647
#
_cell.length_a   1.000
_cell.length_b   1.000
_cell.length_c   1.000
_cell.angle_alpha   90.00
_cell.angle_beta   90.00
_cell.angle_gamma   90.00
#
_symmetry.space_group_name_H-M   'P 1'
#
loop_
_entity.id
_entity.type
_entity.pdbx_description
1 polymer ?
#
loop_
_entity_poly.entity_id
_entity_poly.type
_entity_poly.pdbx_seq_one_letter_code
_entity_poly.pdbx_strand_id
1 'polypeptide(L)'
;MKTRIKLYAVLTAAALLTGCGAFNSSESTETTTENKTTTAASDTTTDCCEDKENDCCKDEPADCCGDSAEAVTIGAPEKTDINIGHLNSTAHLLAFVAAEEGYFKEEGLNVTLTQFSSAAELVNGIESDKLDVAFVGSVPTLTFQSQGHDISIFGGAMTNGHGYVIKSEYADEDELGVEILKGRNVASVKNSVQDAELQILLKNANIGIGEGKDEVNIVYFDSQKDAYAALSNATIDAASVYSPYASLAKSQGYRVVYYCAHEEALQNQPCCRQIAKTSALNSNPNTFTAIERAFIKAYHFTQTDHDKTIKDVKKYIDIENDLIETEVYGGYSVSSPDPDKQGTVTLKDTIVDLGYTDDYDIESYYNTDIYKNALASIIAEGSDDIYKELEEHFNEYE
;
A
#
# COMPACT_ATOMS: atom_id res chain seq x y z
N MET A 1 33.93 -48.04 -10.19
CA MET A 1 34.63 -47.41 -9.04
C MET A 1 33.57 -46.78 -8.18
N LYS A 2 33.35 -47.36 -6.99
CA LYS A 2 32.30 -46.90 -6.03
C LYS A 2 33.02 -45.93 -5.05
N THR A 3 32.62 -44.66 -5.04
CA THR A 3 33.11 -43.68 -4.04
C THR A 3 32.02 -43.47 -3.01
N ARG A 4 32.34 -43.85 -1.76
CA ARG A 4 31.45 -43.70 -0.60
C ARG A 4 31.61 -42.28 -0.06
N ILE A 5 30.51 -41.58 0.11
CA ILE A 5 30.45 -40.32 0.86
C ILE A 5 30.10 -40.63 2.32
N LYS A 6 30.97 -40.18 3.24
CA LYS A 6 30.81 -40.32 4.67
C LYS A 6 29.94 -39.18 5.22
N LEU A 7 28.87 -39.59 5.91
CA LEU A 7 28.00 -38.70 6.70
C LEU A 7 28.70 -38.41 8.05
N TYR A 8 28.92 -37.16 8.38
CA TYR A 8 29.32 -36.73 9.74
C TYR A 8 28.08 -36.19 10.47
N ALA A 9 27.67 -36.91 11.51
CA ALA A 9 26.70 -36.44 12.48
C ALA A 9 27.43 -35.61 13.55
N VAL A 10 26.97 -34.38 13.77
CA VAL A 10 27.41 -33.54 14.89
C VAL A 10 26.29 -33.54 15.93
N LEU A 11 26.55 -34.19 17.04
CA LEU A 11 25.76 -34.07 18.28
C LEU A 11 26.20 -32.80 19.00
N THR A 12 25.25 -31.90 19.29
CA THR A 12 25.46 -30.85 20.30
C THR A 12 24.58 -31.12 21.51
N ALA A 13 25.19 -31.23 22.63
CA ALA A 13 24.60 -31.50 23.95
C ALA A 13 23.95 -30.23 24.51
N ALA A 14 22.75 -30.39 25.05
CA ALA A 14 22.06 -29.39 25.86
C ALA A 14 22.62 -29.41 27.30
N ALA A 15 23.00 -28.26 27.83
CA ALA A 15 23.27 -28.05 29.23
C ALA A 15 22.13 -27.26 29.87
N LEU A 16 21.40 -27.94 30.75
CA LEU A 16 20.43 -27.35 31.67
C LEU A 16 21.16 -26.73 32.86
N LEU A 17 20.92 -25.47 33.14
CA LEU A 17 21.27 -24.85 34.42
C LEU A 17 20.01 -24.25 35.05
N THR A 18 19.51 -24.94 36.05
CA THR A 18 18.52 -24.47 37.04
C THR A 18 19.21 -23.54 38.04
N GLY A 19 18.64 -22.38 38.28
CA GLY A 19 19.02 -21.45 39.34
C GLY A 19 17.78 -20.80 39.94
N CYS A 20 17.33 -21.34 41.10
CA CYS A 20 16.35 -20.71 41.99
C CYS A 20 17.02 -19.54 42.74
N GLY A 21 16.28 -18.44 42.86
CA GLY A 21 16.63 -17.36 43.78
C GLY A 21 15.37 -16.56 44.10
N ALA A 22 14.73 -16.91 45.20
CA ALA A 22 13.68 -16.12 45.83
C ALA A 22 14.29 -15.08 46.75
N PHE A 23 13.68 -13.91 46.83
CA PHE A 23 13.68 -12.94 47.96
C PHE A 23 13.05 -11.65 47.42
N ASN A 24 12.17 -10.96 48.01
CA ASN A 24 11.44 -10.86 49.28
C ASN A 24 10.64 -9.56 49.17
N SER A 25 9.43 -9.60 49.63
CA SER A 25 8.49 -8.51 49.77
C SER A 25 8.97 -7.41 50.71
N SER A 26 8.68 -6.16 50.41
CA SER A 26 8.49 -5.14 51.44
C SER A 26 7.35 -4.19 51.02
N GLU A 27 6.27 -4.30 51.79
CA GLU A 27 5.18 -3.29 51.94
C GLU A 27 5.77 -1.99 52.49
N SER A 28 5.22 -0.85 52.03
CA SER A 28 5.06 0.34 52.88
C SER A 28 3.98 1.26 52.30
N THR A 29 2.80 1.15 52.88
CA THR A 29 1.96 2.18 53.53
C THR A 29 1.66 3.48 52.79
N GLU A 30 0.37 3.67 52.66
CA GLU A 30 -0.42 4.86 52.33
C GLU A 30 0.04 6.17 52.96
N THR A 31 -0.13 7.26 52.19
CA THR A 31 -0.61 8.49 52.80
C THR A 31 -1.48 9.25 51.78
N THR A 32 -2.77 9.28 52.06
CA THR A 32 -3.81 10.16 51.53
C THR A 32 -3.51 11.61 51.87
N THR A 33 -3.64 12.49 50.88
CA THR A 33 -4.01 13.89 51.18
C THR A 33 -4.96 14.37 50.08
N GLU A 34 -6.23 14.51 50.51
CA GLU A 34 -7.24 15.27 49.78
C GLU A 34 -6.85 16.76 49.78
N ASN A 35 -6.99 17.39 48.62
CA ASN A 35 -7.23 18.83 48.61
C ASN A 35 -8.26 19.17 47.51
N LYS A 36 -9.44 19.48 48.01
CA LYS A 36 -10.56 20.09 47.30
C LYS A 36 -10.25 21.56 47.04
N THR A 37 -10.32 21.99 45.80
CA THR A 37 -10.61 23.39 45.53
C THR A 37 -11.52 23.48 44.31
N THR A 38 -12.75 23.84 44.57
CA THR A 38 -13.80 24.32 43.67
C THR A 38 -13.40 25.66 43.07
N THR A 39 -13.59 25.85 41.75
CA THR A 39 -14.20 27.08 41.22
C THR A 39 -14.53 26.89 39.75
N ALA A 40 -15.82 26.92 39.50
CA ALA A 40 -16.58 27.81 38.61
C ALA A 40 -16.39 27.56 37.11
N ALA A 41 -17.42 26.95 36.58
CA ALA A 41 -17.83 26.99 35.19
C ALA A 41 -18.08 28.44 34.75
N SER A 42 -17.63 28.79 33.57
CA SER A 42 -18.13 29.92 32.79
C SER A 42 -18.64 29.34 31.47
N ASP A 43 -19.92 29.04 31.51
CA ASP A 43 -20.75 28.75 30.35
C ASP A 43 -21.00 30.09 29.65
N THR A 44 -20.62 30.18 28.37
CA THR A 44 -21.15 31.17 27.44
C THR A 44 -21.45 30.50 26.12
N THR A 45 -22.50 29.69 26.13
CA THR A 45 -23.29 29.43 24.92
C THR A 45 -24.07 30.71 24.63
N THR A 46 -23.66 31.44 23.61
CA THR A 46 -24.48 32.49 23.02
C THR A 46 -25.46 31.84 22.07
N ASP A 47 -26.63 31.55 22.58
CA ASP A 47 -27.83 31.20 21.85
C ASP A 47 -28.31 32.44 21.08
N CYS A 48 -28.22 32.43 19.75
CA CYS A 48 -28.56 33.57 18.88
C CYS A 48 -29.98 33.49 18.30
N CYS A 49 -30.90 32.74 18.92
CA CYS A 49 -32.27 32.59 18.40
C CYS A 49 -33.39 32.62 19.44
N GLU A 50 -33.35 33.56 20.37
CA GLU A 50 -34.57 33.94 21.11
C GLU A 50 -34.56 35.44 21.43
N ASP A 51 -35.02 36.26 20.46
CA ASP A 51 -35.93 37.34 20.79
C ASP A 51 -36.56 37.90 19.49
N LYS A 52 -37.86 38.08 19.60
CA LYS A 52 -38.78 38.49 18.55
C LYS A 52 -38.58 39.95 18.14
N GLU A 53 -38.85 40.16 16.85
CA GLU A 53 -39.14 41.46 16.21
C GLU A 53 -37.92 42.36 15.97
N ASN A 54 -37.21 42.08 14.85
CA ASN A 54 -36.97 43.17 13.91
C ASN A 54 -36.49 42.62 12.52
N ASP A 55 -37.15 43.10 11.55
CA ASP A 55 -37.08 43.00 10.10
C ASP A 55 -35.63 43.14 9.56
N CYS A 56 -34.91 42.04 9.41
CA CYS A 56 -33.58 42.03 8.79
C CYS A 56 -33.39 40.98 7.67
N CYS A 57 -34.41 40.24 7.28
CA CYS A 57 -34.34 39.21 6.23
C CYS A 57 -35.39 39.45 5.13
N LYS A 58 -35.34 40.61 4.49
CA LYS A 58 -35.99 40.84 3.21
C LYS A 58 -35.00 41.56 2.31
N ASP A 59 -34.53 40.84 1.33
CA ASP A 59 -33.73 41.29 0.17
C ASP A 59 -32.21 40.98 0.20
N GLU A 60 -31.82 39.72 0.59
CA GLU A 60 -30.54 39.18 0.10
C GLU A 60 -30.68 37.63 -0.08
N PRO A 61 -30.07 37.04 -1.13
CA PRO A 61 -30.16 35.59 -1.32
C PRO A 61 -29.36 34.85 -0.25
N ALA A 62 -29.91 33.70 0.14
CA ALA A 62 -29.40 32.76 1.14
C ALA A 62 -27.91 32.42 0.89
N ASP A 63 -27.03 33.04 1.66
CA ASP A 63 -25.61 32.65 1.73
C ASP A 63 -24.98 33.02 3.08
N CYS A 64 -25.75 32.83 4.18
CA CYS A 64 -25.26 33.12 5.55
C CYS A 64 -25.02 31.86 6.40
N CYS A 65 -25.01 30.67 5.80
CA CYS A 65 -24.52 29.45 6.42
C CYS A 65 -23.47 28.84 5.49
N GLY A 66 -22.44 29.58 5.19
CA GLY A 66 -21.21 29.00 4.69
C GLY A 66 -20.59 28.26 5.89
N ASP A 67 -20.58 26.94 5.82
CA ASP A 67 -19.66 26.13 6.59
C ASP A 67 -18.26 26.66 6.28
N SER A 68 -17.76 27.53 7.15
CA SER A 68 -16.34 27.86 7.13
C SER A 68 -15.65 26.58 7.60
N ALA A 69 -15.21 25.76 6.65
CA ALA A 69 -14.28 24.70 6.94
C ALA A 69 -13.16 25.31 7.79
N GLU A 70 -13.05 24.92 9.04
CA GLU A 70 -11.93 25.34 9.89
C GLU A 70 -10.65 24.93 9.13
N ALA A 71 -9.80 25.90 8.85
CA ALA A 71 -8.55 25.64 8.16
C ALA A 71 -7.76 24.61 8.99
N VAL A 72 -7.57 23.42 8.44
CA VAL A 72 -6.80 22.37 9.10
C VAL A 72 -5.38 22.87 9.28
N THR A 73 -5.01 23.18 10.51
CA THR A 73 -3.64 23.63 10.85
C THR A 73 -2.82 22.41 11.21
N ILE A 74 -1.85 22.06 10.39
CA ILE A 74 -0.93 20.97 10.67
C ILE A 74 0.18 21.48 11.59
N GLY A 75 0.44 20.71 12.69
CA GLY A 75 1.56 20.97 13.59
C GLY A 75 2.89 20.60 12.95
N ALA A 76 4.00 20.98 13.60
CA ALA A 76 5.31 20.49 13.19
C ALA A 76 5.39 18.96 13.36
N PRO A 77 6.10 18.25 12.47
CA PRO A 77 6.31 16.80 12.60
C PRO A 77 6.91 16.43 13.96
N GLU A 78 6.38 15.41 14.62
CA GLU A 78 6.90 14.88 15.89
C GLU A 78 8.23 14.14 15.68
N LYS A 79 8.43 13.58 14.49
CA LYS A 79 9.64 12.90 14.05
C LYS A 79 10.03 13.41 12.66
N THR A 80 11.31 13.72 12.47
CA THR A 80 11.82 14.29 11.20
C THR A 80 12.68 13.33 10.39
N ASP A 81 13.38 12.38 11.03
CA ASP A 81 14.18 11.38 10.33
C ASP A 81 13.31 10.15 10.04
N ILE A 82 12.98 9.95 8.77
CA ILE A 82 11.98 8.97 8.32
C ILE A 82 12.63 7.93 7.41
N ASN A 83 12.38 6.66 7.68
CA ASN A 83 12.81 5.54 6.84
C ASN A 83 11.60 4.96 6.09
N ILE A 84 11.63 5.00 4.75
CA ILE A 84 10.58 4.47 3.89
C ILE A 84 11.10 3.26 3.14
N GLY A 85 10.36 2.13 3.25
CA GLY A 85 10.64 0.90 2.54
C GLY A 85 9.87 0.77 1.23
N HIS A 86 10.54 0.28 0.18
CA HIS A 86 9.92 0.05 -1.12
C HIS A 86 10.46 -1.22 -1.80
N LEU A 87 9.73 -1.73 -2.80
CA LEU A 87 10.19 -2.76 -3.71
C LEU A 87 10.74 -2.14 -5.01
N ASN A 88 11.29 -2.96 -5.90
CA ASN A 88 11.64 -2.58 -7.27
C ASN A 88 10.36 -2.55 -8.13
N SER A 89 9.53 -1.54 -7.95
CA SER A 89 8.21 -1.42 -8.60
C SER A 89 7.87 0.04 -8.86
N THR A 90 7.26 0.32 -10.02
CA THR A 90 6.70 1.65 -10.35
C THR A 90 5.51 2.01 -9.47
N ALA A 91 4.90 1.04 -8.77
CA ALA A 91 3.85 1.28 -7.79
C ALA A 91 4.27 2.24 -6.65
N HIS A 92 5.56 2.44 -6.46
CA HIS A 92 6.12 3.25 -5.37
C HIS A 92 6.65 4.60 -5.85
N LEU A 93 6.29 5.00 -7.06
CA LEU A 93 6.82 6.20 -7.73
C LEU A 93 6.58 7.50 -6.94
N LEU A 94 5.51 7.59 -6.14
CA LEU A 94 5.26 8.79 -5.33
C LEU A 94 6.39 9.06 -4.34
N ALA A 95 6.97 8.00 -3.74
CA ALA A 95 8.13 8.15 -2.86
C ALA A 95 9.39 8.61 -3.61
N PHE A 96 9.60 8.09 -4.83
CA PHE A 96 10.74 8.45 -5.67
C PHE A 96 10.67 9.92 -6.09
N VAL A 97 9.51 10.34 -6.61
CA VAL A 97 9.27 11.73 -7.02
C VAL A 97 9.34 12.67 -5.82
N ALA A 98 8.72 12.34 -4.69
CA ALA A 98 8.78 13.18 -3.49
C ALA A 98 10.21 13.39 -2.99
N ALA A 99 11.07 12.36 -3.09
CA ALA A 99 12.48 12.46 -2.70
C ALA A 99 13.29 13.33 -3.68
N GLU A 100 13.11 13.13 -4.99
CA GLU A 100 13.88 13.81 -6.02
C GLU A 100 13.47 15.27 -6.20
N GLU A 101 12.18 15.58 -6.07
CA GLU A 101 11.67 16.95 -6.16
C GLU A 101 11.78 17.73 -4.85
N GLY A 102 12.16 17.06 -3.76
CA GLY A 102 12.44 17.68 -2.49
C GLY A 102 11.21 17.95 -1.62
N TYR A 103 10.04 17.39 -1.95
CA TYR A 103 8.79 17.61 -1.21
C TYR A 103 8.87 17.16 0.25
N PHE A 104 9.60 16.09 0.57
CA PHE A 104 9.84 15.73 1.97
C PHE A 104 10.57 16.83 2.75
N LYS A 105 11.55 17.50 2.13
CA LYS A 105 12.28 18.61 2.76
C LYS A 105 11.42 19.84 2.95
N GLU A 106 10.52 20.12 2.01
CA GLU A 106 9.53 21.20 2.15
C GLU A 106 8.63 20.99 3.36
N GLU A 107 8.26 19.73 3.64
CA GLU A 107 7.46 19.33 4.81
C GLU A 107 8.32 19.15 6.09
N GLY A 108 9.61 19.50 6.05
CA GLY A 108 10.50 19.42 7.21
C GLY A 108 11.01 18.02 7.54
N LEU A 109 10.95 17.09 6.59
CA LEU A 109 11.34 15.68 6.77
C LEU A 109 12.69 15.38 6.12
N ASN A 110 13.48 14.54 6.79
CA ASN A 110 14.72 13.96 6.29
C ASN A 110 14.46 12.46 6.00
N VAL A 111 14.19 12.11 4.73
CA VAL A 111 13.73 10.79 4.33
C VAL A 111 14.88 9.97 3.75
N THR A 112 14.95 8.70 4.16
CA THR A 112 15.80 7.67 3.56
C THR A 112 14.89 6.61 2.91
N LEU A 113 15.07 6.40 1.59
CA LEU A 113 14.40 5.31 0.86
C LEU A 113 15.28 4.06 0.88
N THR A 114 14.69 2.91 1.20
CA THR A 114 15.40 1.62 1.24
C THR A 114 14.63 0.56 0.47
N GLN A 115 15.31 -0.07 -0.49
CA GLN A 115 14.74 -1.15 -1.29
C GLN A 115 14.81 -2.48 -0.55
N PHE A 116 13.70 -3.24 -0.60
CA PHE A 116 13.54 -4.60 -0.07
C PHE A 116 13.17 -5.57 -1.19
N SER A 117 13.22 -6.87 -0.89
CA SER A 117 12.97 -7.92 -1.88
C SER A 117 11.55 -8.49 -1.81
N SER A 118 10.85 -8.32 -0.69
CA SER A 118 9.51 -8.90 -0.47
C SER A 118 8.63 -8.06 0.45
N ALA A 119 7.31 -8.27 0.36
CA ALA A 119 6.34 -7.67 1.25
C ALA A 119 6.57 -8.05 2.72
N ALA A 120 6.95 -9.30 2.98
CA ALA A 120 7.23 -9.78 4.33
C ALA A 120 8.43 -9.06 4.97
N GLU A 121 9.48 -8.77 4.20
CA GLU A 121 10.61 -7.97 4.69
C GLU A 121 10.21 -6.54 5.03
N LEU A 122 9.32 -5.93 4.23
CA LEU A 122 8.79 -4.59 4.49
C LEU A 122 7.96 -4.55 5.77
N VAL A 123 7.03 -5.49 5.96
CA VAL A 123 6.21 -5.59 7.17
C VAL A 123 7.09 -5.83 8.40
N ASN A 124 8.06 -6.75 8.33
CA ASN A 124 9.03 -6.96 9.41
C ASN A 124 9.86 -5.69 9.70
N GLY A 125 10.14 -4.89 8.68
CA GLY A 125 10.81 -3.59 8.82
C GLY A 125 9.99 -2.61 9.65
N ILE A 126 8.69 -2.52 9.38
CA ILE A 126 7.74 -1.70 10.15
C ILE A 126 7.65 -2.20 11.60
N GLU A 127 7.41 -3.49 11.81
CA GLU A 127 7.24 -4.05 13.16
C GLU A 127 8.48 -3.93 14.04
N SER A 128 9.67 -4.01 13.43
CA SER A 128 10.96 -3.87 14.14
C SER A 128 11.44 -2.42 14.29
N ASP A 129 10.60 -1.43 13.96
CA ASP A 129 10.91 0.01 14.00
C ASP A 129 12.11 0.42 13.13
N LYS A 130 12.46 -0.38 12.12
CA LYS A 130 13.46 -0.04 11.10
C LYS A 130 12.92 0.82 9.99
N LEU A 131 11.63 0.71 9.73
CA LEU A 131 10.88 1.51 8.78
C LEU A 131 9.76 2.24 9.51
N ASP A 132 9.49 3.46 9.09
CA ASP A 132 8.34 4.26 9.52
C ASP A 132 7.17 4.08 8.59
N VAL A 133 7.45 3.99 7.29
CA VAL A 133 6.48 3.78 6.22
C VAL A 133 6.97 2.68 5.29
N ALA A 134 6.06 1.87 4.77
CA ALA A 134 6.35 0.96 3.68
C ALA A 134 5.23 0.96 2.64
N PHE A 135 5.61 0.77 1.38
CA PHE A 135 4.68 0.51 0.29
C PHE A 135 4.53 -1.00 0.11
N VAL A 136 3.36 -1.52 0.38
CA VAL A 136 3.10 -2.97 0.38
C VAL A 136 1.87 -3.30 -0.44
N GLY A 137 1.89 -4.43 -1.13
CA GLY A 137 0.73 -4.93 -1.86
C GLY A 137 -0.48 -5.11 -0.93
N SER A 138 -1.68 -4.82 -1.42
CA SER A 138 -2.90 -4.86 -0.61
C SER A 138 -3.19 -6.26 -0.06
N VAL A 139 -3.06 -7.31 -0.87
CA VAL A 139 -3.30 -8.70 -0.40
C VAL A 139 -2.37 -9.12 0.73
N PRO A 140 -1.03 -8.97 0.64
CA PRO A 140 -0.17 -9.26 1.78
C PRO A 140 -0.47 -8.35 2.99
N THR A 141 -0.77 -7.06 2.80
CA THR A 141 -1.15 -6.17 3.91
C THR A 141 -2.36 -6.71 4.66
N LEU A 142 -3.45 -7.02 3.96
CA LEU A 142 -4.68 -7.57 4.52
C LEU A 142 -4.43 -8.93 5.21
N THR A 143 -3.58 -9.77 4.64
CA THR A 143 -3.20 -11.05 5.25
C THR A 143 -2.45 -10.86 6.57
N PHE A 144 -1.51 -9.93 6.64
CA PHE A 144 -0.80 -9.63 7.89
C PHE A 144 -1.72 -8.99 8.94
N GLN A 145 -2.63 -8.10 8.54
CA GLN A 145 -3.63 -7.51 9.43
C GLN A 145 -4.52 -8.57 10.06
N SER A 146 -5.02 -9.54 9.28
CA SER A 146 -5.86 -10.63 9.79
C SER A 146 -5.13 -11.53 10.79
N GLN A 147 -3.80 -11.59 10.72
CA GLN A 147 -2.95 -12.31 11.67
C GLN A 147 -2.64 -11.50 12.94
N GLY A 148 -3.14 -10.28 13.03
CA GLY A 148 -2.99 -9.40 14.20
C GLY A 148 -1.70 -8.59 14.23
N HIS A 149 -1.02 -8.41 13.08
CA HIS A 149 0.13 -7.53 12.98
C HIS A 149 -0.28 -6.06 13.20
N ASP A 150 0.55 -5.29 13.96
CA ASP A 150 0.30 -3.88 14.28
C ASP A 150 0.67 -2.97 13.09
N ILE A 151 -0.08 -3.09 11.99
CA ILE A 151 0.11 -2.29 10.77
C ILE A 151 -1.23 -1.74 10.29
N SER A 152 -1.29 -0.45 9.97
CA SER A 152 -2.47 0.20 9.40
C SER A 152 -2.17 0.83 8.05
N ILE A 153 -3.18 0.85 7.19
CA ILE A 153 -3.19 1.59 5.93
C ILE A 153 -3.55 3.05 6.25
N PHE A 154 -2.80 4.00 5.67
CA PHE A 154 -3.07 5.43 5.86
C PHE A 154 -3.02 6.25 4.57
N GLY A 155 -2.58 5.64 3.46
CA GLY A 155 -2.51 6.26 2.14
C GLY A 155 -2.47 5.25 1.02
N GLY A 156 -2.67 5.72 -0.21
CA GLY A 156 -2.64 4.95 -1.43
C GLY A 156 -1.26 4.90 -2.08
N ALA A 157 -1.15 4.12 -3.14
CA ALA A 157 0.05 4.10 -3.98
C ALA A 157 -0.28 3.80 -5.43
N MET A 158 -0.90 2.65 -5.70
CA MET A 158 -1.24 2.24 -7.07
C MET A 158 -2.49 1.35 -7.08
N THR A 159 -3.25 1.48 -8.15
CA THR A 159 -4.36 0.61 -8.54
C THR A 159 -3.98 -0.11 -9.82
N ASN A 160 -4.32 -1.39 -9.95
CA ASN A 160 -3.90 -2.29 -11.05
C ASN A 160 -2.36 -2.39 -11.19
N GLY A 161 -1.81 -2.47 -12.41
CA GLY A 161 -0.38 -2.60 -12.67
C GLY A 161 0.13 -4.04 -12.63
N HIS A 162 -0.73 -5.02 -12.80
CA HIS A 162 -0.38 -6.43 -12.91
C HIS A 162 -0.66 -6.96 -14.30
N GLY A 163 0.07 -8.01 -14.67
CA GLY A 163 -0.12 -8.71 -15.92
C GLY A 163 0.33 -10.17 -15.81
N TYR A 164 0.04 -10.92 -16.86
CA TYR A 164 0.47 -12.30 -16.99
C TYR A 164 1.21 -12.44 -18.30
N VAL A 165 2.44 -12.91 -18.23
CA VAL A 165 3.32 -13.03 -19.38
C VAL A 165 3.61 -14.48 -19.67
N ILE A 166 3.75 -14.81 -20.96
CA ILE A 166 3.93 -16.17 -21.45
C ILE A 166 5.02 -16.20 -22.53
N LYS A 167 5.69 -17.33 -22.69
CA LYS A 167 6.64 -17.55 -23.78
C LYS A 167 5.96 -17.40 -25.13
N SER A 168 6.60 -16.71 -26.06
CA SER A 168 6.06 -16.44 -27.40
C SER A 168 5.84 -17.68 -28.25
N GLU A 169 6.40 -18.83 -27.89
CA GLU A 169 6.11 -20.11 -28.54
C GLU A 169 4.68 -20.63 -28.26
N TYR A 170 4.00 -20.06 -27.25
CA TYR A 170 2.65 -20.47 -26.84
C TYR A 170 1.56 -19.47 -27.23
N ALA A 171 1.94 -18.28 -27.66
CA ALA A 171 0.99 -17.20 -27.99
C ALA A 171 1.49 -16.38 -29.18
N ASP A 172 0.66 -16.29 -30.22
CA ASP A 172 0.97 -15.50 -31.41
C ASP A 172 0.71 -14.00 -31.22
N GLU A 173 -0.23 -13.66 -30.33
CA GLU A 173 -0.71 -12.31 -30.04
C GLU A 173 -0.68 -12.05 -28.51
N ASP A 174 -0.81 -10.79 -28.12
CA ASP A 174 -1.04 -10.39 -26.74
C ASP A 174 -2.55 -10.50 -26.41
N GLU A 175 -2.89 -10.51 -25.11
CA GLU A 175 -4.27 -10.43 -24.58
C GLU A 175 -5.22 -11.53 -25.07
N LEU A 176 -4.72 -12.76 -25.11
CA LEU A 176 -5.50 -13.94 -25.54
C LEU A 176 -6.41 -14.53 -24.45
N GLY A 177 -6.39 -13.95 -23.24
CA GLY A 177 -7.18 -14.42 -22.10
C GLY A 177 -6.56 -15.57 -21.32
N VAL A 178 -7.16 -15.88 -20.16
CA VAL A 178 -6.63 -16.82 -19.18
C VAL A 178 -6.61 -18.28 -19.65
N GLU A 179 -7.45 -18.64 -20.61
CA GLU A 179 -7.57 -19.99 -21.14
C GLU A 179 -6.27 -20.53 -21.78
N ILE A 180 -5.40 -19.63 -22.25
CA ILE A 180 -4.11 -20.03 -22.82
C ILE A 180 -3.19 -20.65 -21.77
N LEU A 181 -3.45 -20.44 -20.48
CA LEU A 181 -2.66 -20.98 -19.38
C LEU A 181 -2.97 -22.45 -19.06
N LYS A 182 -4.04 -23.04 -19.62
CA LYS A 182 -4.39 -24.46 -19.41
C LYS A 182 -3.26 -25.40 -19.78
N GLY A 183 -2.98 -26.35 -18.90
CA GLY A 183 -1.91 -27.34 -19.05
C GLY A 183 -0.50 -26.77 -18.89
N ARG A 184 -0.34 -25.58 -18.34
CA ARG A 184 0.94 -24.87 -18.23
C ARG A 184 1.36 -24.63 -16.78
N ASN A 185 2.68 -24.47 -16.61
CA ASN A 185 3.28 -24.05 -15.35
C ASN A 185 3.40 -22.53 -15.31
N VAL A 186 2.70 -21.90 -14.37
CA VAL A 186 2.67 -20.45 -14.17
C VAL A 186 3.42 -20.09 -12.89
N ALA A 187 4.51 -19.36 -13.00
CA ALA A 187 5.22 -18.82 -11.84
C ALA A 187 4.40 -17.73 -11.17
N SER A 188 4.32 -17.75 -9.85
CA SER A 188 3.66 -16.71 -9.04
C SER A 188 4.38 -16.52 -7.71
N VAL A 189 4.07 -15.44 -7.01
CA VAL A 189 4.48 -15.20 -5.62
C VAL A 189 3.26 -15.41 -4.74
N LYS A 190 3.34 -16.39 -3.85
CA LYS A 190 2.21 -16.78 -3.00
C LYS A 190 1.70 -15.59 -2.16
N ASN A 191 0.38 -15.46 -2.06
CA ASN A 191 -0.30 -14.41 -1.31
C ASN A 191 0.06 -12.99 -1.81
N SER A 192 0.49 -12.82 -3.05
CA SER A 192 0.60 -11.51 -3.69
C SER A 192 -0.72 -11.09 -4.33
N VAL A 193 -0.85 -9.81 -4.70
CA VAL A 193 -2.05 -9.31 -5.37
C VAL A 193 -2.27 -10.03 -6.69
N GLN A 194 -1.23 -10.16 -7.53
CA GLN A 194 -1.31 -10.86 -8.81
C GLN A 194 -1.60 -12.38 -8.66
N ASP A 195 -1.25 -13.00 -7.52
CA ASP A 195 -1.64 -14.39 -7.24
C ASP A 195 -3.13 -14.50 -6.96
N ALA A 196 -3.69 -13.60 -6.16
CA ALA A 196 -5.12 -13.53 -5.90
C ALA A 196 -5.92 -13.25 -7.19
N GLU A 197 -5.47 -12.29 -7.99
CA GLU A 197 -6.07 -11.97 -9.30
C GLU A 197 -6.06 -13.18 -10.24
N LEU A 198 -4.94 -13.92 -10.32
CA LEU A 198 -4.88 -15.17 -11.10
C LEU A 198 -5.95 -16.16 -10.66
N GLN A 199 -6.12 -16.35 -9.36
CA GLN A 199 -7.12 -17.29 -8.85
C GLN A 199 -8.55 -16.81 -9.09
N ILE A 200 -8.82 -15.50 -9.02
CA ILE A 200 -10.11 -14.91 -9.41
C ILE A 200 -10.43 -15.26 -10.88
N LEU A 201 -9.48 -15.02 -11.77
CA LEU A 201 -9.67 -15.25 -13.20
C LEU A 201 -9.82 -16.71 -13.55
N LEU A 202 -9.01 -17.59 -12.96
CA LEU A 202 -9.15 -19.06 -13.13
C LEU A 202 -10.50 -19.54 -12.63
N LYS A 203 -10.96 -19.06 -11.46
CA LYS A 203 -12.27 -19.37 -10.89
C LYS A 203 -13.41 -18.92 -11.82
N ASN A 204 -13.34 -17.68 -12.33
CA ASN A 204 -14.36 -17.14 -13.24
C ASN A 204 -14.42 -17.89 -14.58
N ALA A 205 -13.28 -18.35 -15.08
CA ALA A 205 -13.16 -19.16 -16.30
C ALA A 205 -13.47 -20.66 -16.06
N ASN A 206 -13.77 -21.08 -14.84
CA ASN A 206 -13.95 -22.49 -14.44
C ASN A 206 -12.72 -23.37 -14.78
N ILE A 207 -11.51 -22.82 -14.58
CA ILE A 207 -10.24 -23.52 -14.75
C ILE A 207 -9.72 -23.95 -13.39
N GLY A 208 -9.44 -25.24 -13.23
CA GLY A 208 -8.88 -25.79 -11.99
C GLY A 208 -7.39 -25.44 -11.82
N ILE A 209 -6.94 -25.47 -10.57
CA ILE A 209 -5.52 -25.35 -10.22
C ILE A 209 -4.97 -26.76 -9.98
N GLY A 210 -3.99 -27.19 -10.76
CA GLY A 210 -3.40 -28.52 -10.69
C GLY A 210 -2.54 -28.83 -11.92
N GLU A 211 -2.08 -30.08 -12.02
CA GLU A 211 -1.18 -30.56 -13.08
C GLU A 211 -1.92 -31.16 -14.29
N GLY A 212 -3.26 -31.10 -14.30
CA GLY A 212 -4.09 -31.61 -15.40
C GLY A 212 -3.98 -30.76 -16.67
N LYS A 213 -4.23 -31.36 -17.82
CA LYS A 213 -4.15 -30.68 -19.14
C LYS A 213 -5.13 -29.50 -19.29
N ASP A 214 -6.22 -29.51 -18.52
CA ASP A 214 -7.28 -28.48 -18.51
C ASP A 214 -7.20 -27.60 -17.24
N GLU A 215 -6.13 -27.75 -16.44
CA GLU A 215 -5.84 -27.03 -15.22
C GLU A 215 -4.61 -26.14 -15.38
N VAL A 216 -4.36 -25.25 -14.44
CA VAL A 216 -3.17 -24.42 -14.37
C VAL A 216 -2.31 -24.84 -13.18
N ASN A 217 -1.06 -25.18 -13.41
CA ASN A 217 -0.12 -25.49 -12.34
C ASN A 217 0.59 -24.23 -11.88
N ILE A 218 0.23 -23.71 -10.69
CA ILE A 218 0.88 -22.54 -10.11
C ILE A 218 2.14 -22.98 -9.37
N VAL A 219 3.29 -22.47 -9.80
CA VAL A 219 4.60 -22.71 -9.18
C VAL A 219 5.01 -21.46 -8.40
N TYR A 220 5.09 -21.57 -7.07
CA TYR A 220 5.35 -20.46 -6.19
C TYR A 220 6.85 -20.19 -6.00
N PHE A 221 7.20 -18.90 -5.99
CA PHE A 221 8.51 -18.35 -5.73
C PHE A 221 8.47 -17.36 -4.58
N ASP A 222 9.63 -17.10 -3.94
CA ASP A 222 9.73 -16.19 -2.79
C ASP A 222 9.75 -14.71 -3.20
N SER A 223 10.11 -14.41 -4.46
CA SER A 223 10.16 -13.04 -4.97
C SER A 223 9.68 -12.94 -6.42
N GLN A 224 9.21 -11.75 -6.81
CA GLN A 224 8.85 -11.44 -8.19
C GLN A 224 10.04 -11.62 -9.14
N LYS A 225 11.23 -11.22 -8.71
CA LYS A 225 12.45 -11.36 -9.49
C LYS A 225 12.72 -12.82 -9.85
N ASP A 226 12.55 -13.74 -8.89
CA ASP A 226 12.78 -15.16 -9.10
C ASP A 226 11.67 -15.78 -9.96
N ALA A 227 10.40 -15.42 -9.72
CA ALA A 227 9.28 -15.83 -10.56
C ALA A 227 9.45 -15.39 -12.02
N TYR A 228 9.88 -14.15 -12.26
CA TYR A 228 10.15 -13.64 -13.59
C TYR A 228 11.37 -14.31 -14.24
N ALA A 229 12.47 -14.45 -13.50
CA ALA A 229 13.67 -15.11 -14.00
C ALA A 229 13.40 -16.57 -14.39
N ALA A 230 12.45 -17.25 -13.77
CA ALA A 230 12.07 -18.62 -14.10
C ALA A 230 11.45 -18.77 -15.50
N LEU A 231 10.94 -17.70 -16.12
CA LEU A 231 10.47 -17.73 -17.53
C LEU A 231 11.56 -18.13 -18.52
N SER A 232 12.81 -17.80 -18.25
CA SER A 232 13.94 -18.22 -19.06
C SER A 232 14.26 -19.72 -18.90
N ASN A 233 13.70 -20.35 -17.87
CA ASN A 233 13.85 -21.76 -17.56
C ASN A 233 12.79 -22.60 -18.30
N ALA A 234 13.18 -23.78 -18.77
CA ALA A 234 12.28 -24.69 -19.50
C ALA A 234 11.09 -25.20 -18.67
N THR A 235 11.16 -25.12 -17.35
CA THR A 235 10.12 -25.64 -16.43
C THR A 235 8.93 -24.70 -16.21
N ILE A 236 9.05 -23.43 -16.58
CA ILE A 236 8.03 -22.40 -16.42
C ILE A 236 7.60 -21.88 -17.78
N ASP A 237 6.31 -21.82 -18.04
CA ASP A 237 5.72 -21.42 -19.31
C ASP A 237 5.25 -19.96 -19.29
N ALA A 238 4.70 -19.53 -18.16
CA ALA A 238 4.14 -18.19 -17.93
C ALA A 238 4.45 -17.70 -16.52
N ALA A 239 4.27 -16.41 -16.26
CA ALA A 239 4.42 -15.82 -14.94
C ALA A 239 3.38 -14.73 -14.68
N SER A 240 2.86 -14.66 -13.45
CA SER A 240 2.19 -13.49 -12.95
C SER A 240 3.22 -12.42 -12.57
N VAL A 241 3.00 -11.18 -12.96
CA VAL A 241 3.97 -10.11 -12.78
C VAL A 241 3.30 -8.80 -12.36
N TYR A 242 4.04 -7.98 -11.61
CA TYR A 242 3.68 -6.60 -11.34
C TYR A 242 4.56 -5.62 -12.15
N SER A 243 4.12 -4.37 -12.25
CA SER A 243 4.86 -3.29 -12.92
C SER A 243 6.26 -3.10 -12.31
N PRO A 244 7.36 -3.09 -13.12
CA PRO A 244 7.35 -2.94 -14.56
C PRO A 244 7.59 -4.25 -15.36
N TYR A 245 7.41 -5.40 -14.76
CA TYR A 245 7.84 -6.67 -15.38
C TYR A 245 7.02 -7.07 -16.61
N ALA A 246 5.77 -6.58 -16.80
CA ALA A 246 4.99 -6.89 -17.99
C ALA A 246 5.60 -6.23 -19.23
N SER A 247 5.89 -4.93 -19.20
CA SER A 247 6.55 -4.22 -20.30
C SER A 247 7.98 -4.71 -20.53
N LEU A 248 8.71 -5.03 -19.46
CA LEU A 248 10.03 -5.63 -19.57
C LEU A 248 9.98 -6.97 -20.29
N ALA A 249 9.05 -7.85 -19.95
CA ALA A 249 8.85 -9.14 -20.61
C ALA A 249 8.53 -8.96 -22.09
N LYS A 250 7.62 -8.05 -22.42
CA LYS A 250 7.27 -7.74 -23.81
C LYS A 250 8.47 -7.26 -24.62
N SER A 251 9.31 -6.39 -24.05
CA SER A 251 10.55 -5.94 -24.70
C SER A 251 11.56 -7.06 -24.94
N GLN A 252 11.51 -8.13 -24.14
CA GLN A 252 12.35 -9.32 -24.25
C GLN A 252 11.73 -10.41 -25.15
N GLY A 253 10.59 -10.13 -25.79
CA GLY A 253 9.96 -11.02 -26.75
C GLY A 253 8.94 -12.00 -26.17
N TYR A 254 8.59 -11.88 -24.87
CA TYR A 254 7.45 -12.60 -24.30
C TYR A 254 6.14 -11.97 -24.77
N ARG A 255 5.03 -12.68 -24.59
CA ARG A 255 3.69 -12.15 -24.82
C ARG A 255 3.01 -11.83 -23.49
N VAL A 256 2.18 -10.79 -23.50
CA VAL A 256 1.32 -10.46 -22.35
C VAL A 256 0.00 -11.18 -22.57
N VAL A 257 -0.32 -12.13 -21.71
CA VAL A 257 -1.59 -12.90 -21.76
C VAL A 257 -2.77 -11.97 -21.57
N TYR A 258 -2.67 -11.08 -20.58
CA TYR A 258 -3.54 -9.92 -20.38
C TYR A 258 -2.95 -8.97 -19.33
N TYR A 259 -3.48 -7.75 -19.30
CA TYR A 259 -3.28 -6.78 -18.23
C TYR A 259 -4.52 -6.75 -17.33
N CYS A 260 -4.35 -6.76 -16.02
CA CYS A 260 -5.46 -6.75 -15.06
C CYS A 260 -6.36 -5.51 -15.24
N ALA A 261 -5.79 -4.37 -15.61
CA ALA A 261 -6.55 -3.14 -15.89
C ALA A 261 -7.58 -3.28 -17.04
N HIS A 262 -7.39 -4.25 -17.94
CA HIS A 262 -8.31 -4.49 -19.07
C HIS A 262 -9.38 -5.55 -18.76
N GLU A 263 -9.29 -6.23 -17.62
CA GLU A 263 -10.23 -7.25 -17.20
C GLU A 263 -11.34 -6.64 -16.35
N GLU A 264 -12.59 -6.75 -16.77
CA GLU A 264 -13.74 -6.18 -16.06
C GLU A 264 -13.81 -6.61 -14.59
N ALA A 265 -13.47 -7.86 -14.29
CA ALA A 265 -13.50 -8.42 -12.94
C ALA A 265 -12.37 -7.88 -12.03
N LEU A 266 -11.38 -7.18 -12.58
CA LEU A 266 -10.19 -6.70 -11.89
C LEU A 266 -9.98 -5.18 -12.06
N GLN A 267 -10.92 -4.48 -12.71
CA GLN A 267 -10.82 -3.03 -12.85
C GLN A 267 -10.84 -2.35 -11.49
N ASN A 268 -9.99 -1.32 -11.36
CA ASN A 268 -9.83 -0.54 -10.13
C ASN A 268 -9.38 -1.37 -8.91
N GLN A 269 -8.73 -2.52 -9.14
CA GLN A 269 -8.23 -3.37 -8.07
C GLN A 269 -7.10 -2.67 -7.30
N PRO A 270 -7.20 -2.46 -5.96
CA PRO A 270 -6.13 -1.91 -5.16
C PRO A 270 -4.86 -2.77 -5.21
N CYS A 271 -3.76 -2.23 -5.77
CA CYS A 271 -2.49 -2.95 -5.86
C CYS A 271 -1.65 -2.75 -4.58
N CYS A 272 -1.21 -1.53 -4.34
CA CYS A 272 -0.31 -1.19 -3.24
C CYS A 272 -0.87 -0.06 -2.39
N ARG A 273 -0.59 -0.13 -1.09
CA ARG A 273 -0.97 0.87 -0.11
C ARG A 273 0.23 1.29 0.73
N GLN A 274 0.15 2.47 1.30
CA GLN A 274 1.08 2.95 2.30
C GLN A 274 0.67 2.38 3.65
N ILE A 275 1.61 1.75 4.34
CA ILE A 275 1.39 1.20 5.67
C ILE A 275 2.40 1.77 6.66
N ALA A 276 1.96 1.87 7.92
CA ALA A 276 2.79 2.19 9.06
C ALA A 276 2.29 1.44 10.29
N LYS A 277 3.06 1.47 11.38
CA LYS A 277 2.61 0.94 12.67
C LYS A 277 1.40 1.73 13.14
N THR A 278 0.30 1.07 13.52
CA THR A 278 -0.92 1.71 14.03
C THR A 278 -0.63 2.62 15.21
N SER A 279 0.21 2.13 16.13
CA SER A 279 0.66 2.91 17.30
C SER A 279 1.48 4.14 16.91
N ALA A 280 2.25 4.09 15.82
CA ALA A 280 3.04 5.23 15.33
C ALA A 280 2.14 6.30 14.69
N LEU A 281 1.15 5.89 13.87
CA LEU A 281 0.15 6.81 13.28
C LEU A 281 -0.56 7.62 14.37
N ASN A 282 -0.98 6.94 15.45
CA ASN A 282 -1.67 7.57 16.56
C ASN A 282 -0.76 8.52 17.38
N SER A 283 0.53 8.22 17.49
CA SER A 283 1.46 8.99 18.31
C SER A 283 2.12 10.15 17.58
N ASN A 284 2.18 10.09 16.24
CA ASN A 284 2.89 11.07 15.43
C ASN A 284 2.04 11.55 14.22
N PRO A 285 0.79 11.98 14.44
CA PRO A 285 -0.13 12.31 13.34
C PRO A 285 0.39 13.43 12.42
N ASN A 286 1.07 14.45 12.96
CA ASN A 286 1.61 15.53 12.12
C ASN A 286 2.77 15.01 11.22
N THR A 287 3.58 14.07 11.71
CA THR A 287 4.64 13.44 10.90
C THR A 287 4.05 12.71 9.69
N PHE A 288 3.02 11.88 9.90
CA PHE A 288 2.40 11.14 8.80
C PHE A 288 1.58 12.05 7.88
N THR A 289 0.95 13.10 8.41
CA THR A 289 0.30 14.12 7.58
C THR A 289 1.32 14.86 6.70
N ALA A 290 2.50 15.19 7.22
CA ALA A 290 3.58 15.79 6.44
C ALA A 290 4.11 14.84 5.35
N ILE A 291 4.20 13.54 5.63
CA ILE A 291 4.55 12.52 4.63
C ILE A 291 3.51 12.48 3.52
N GLU A 292 2.21 12.43 3.86
CA GLU A 292 1.13 12.41 2.87
C GLU A 292 1.08 13.70 2.06
N ARG A 293 1.32 14.85 2.64
CA ARG A 293 1.44 16.11 1.89
C ARG A 293 2.53 16.01 0.82
N ALA A 294 3.69 15.44 1.16
CA ALA A 294 4.76 15.22 0.19
C ALA A 294 4.34 14.26 -0.94
N PHE A 295 3.56 13.22 -0.65
CA PHE A 295 3.05 12.30 -1.67
C PHE A 295 1.96 12.92 -2.54
N ILE A 296 1.07 13.72 -1.97
CA ILE A 296 0.04 14.46 -2.73
C ILE A 296 0.71 15.47 -3.69
N LYS A 297 1.75 16.20 -3.24
CA LYS A 297 2.54 17.07 -4.12
C LYS A 297 3.27 16.28 -5.21
N ALA A 298 3.84 15.12 -4.87
CA ALA A 298 4.45 14.23 -5.85
C ALA A 298 3.44 13.73 -6.87
N TYR A 299 2.23 13.36 -6.46
CA TYR A 299 1.15 12.99 -7.37
C TYR A 299 0.83 14.14 -8.34
N HIS A 300 0.60 15.35 -7.82
CA HIS A 300 0.38 16.52 -8.66
C HIS A 300 1.50 16.71 -9.69
N PHE A 301 2.76 16.56 -9.27
CA PHE A 301 3.91 16.65 -10.16
C PHE A 301 3.87 15.58 -11.25
N THR A 302 3.52 14.35 -10.93
CA THR A 302 3.41 13.27 -11.94
C THR A 302 2.37 13.55 -13.01
N GLN A 303 1.33 14.32 -12.69
CA GLN A 303 0.28 14.72 -13.65
C GLN A 303 0.70 15.92 -14.50
N THR A 304 1.71 16.70 -14.08
CA THR A 304 2.08 17.96 -14.74
C THR A 304 3.45 17.92 -15.44
N ASP A 305 4.37 17.03 -15.05
CA ASP A 305 5.70 16.89 -15.69
C ASP A 305 6.08 15.41 -15.89
N HIS A 306 5.54 14.81 -16.95
CA HIS A 306 5.78 13.39 -17.30
C HIS A 306 7.26 13.08 -17.54
N ASP A 307 7.95 13.93 -18.32
CA ASP A 307 9.36 13.73 -18.69
C ASP A 307 10.28 13.69 -17.46
N LYS A 308 10.02 14.53 -16.46
CA LYS A 308 10.83 14.58 -15.26
C LYS A 308 10.47 13.45 -14.31
N THR A 309 9.19 13.11 -14.20
CA THR A 309 8.72 11.92 -13.46
C THR A 309 9.43 10.65 -13.93
N ILE A 310 9.51 10.41 -15.26
CA ILE A 310 10.21 9.25 -15.83
C ILE A 310 11.70 9.25 -15.42
N LYS A 311 12.36 10.42 -15.46
CA LYS A 311 13.77 10.55 -15.06
C LYS A 311 13.99 10.28 -13.57
N ASP A 312 13.06 10.69 -12.72
CA ASP A 312 13.14 10.47 -11.28
C ASP A 312 12.90 9.01 -10.93
N VAL A 313 11.89 8.37 -11.52
CA VAL A 313 11.63 6.92 -11.37
C VAL A 313 12.82 6.09 -11.85
N LYS A 314 13.47 6.47 -12.97
CA LYS A 314 14.65 5.80 -13.53
C LYS A 314 15.82 5.68 -12.55
N LYS A 315 15.94 6.58 -11.59
CA LYS A 315 17.02 6.54 -10.58
C LYS A 315 16.85 5.36 -9.60
N TYR A 316 15.63 4.84 -9.47
CA TYR A 316 15.27 3.78 -8.54
C TYR A 316 14.96 2.45 -9.25
N ILE A 317 14.52 2.51 -10.51
CA ILE A 317 14.13 1.33 -11.29
C ILE A 317 14.97 1.30 -12.57
N ASP A 318 15.83 0.27 -12.70
CA ASP A 318 16.78 0.16 -13.80
C ASP A 318 16.15 -0.53 -15.03
N ILE A 319 15.26 0.20 -15.72
CA ILE A 319 14.69 -0.17 -17.04
C ILE A 319 14.73 1.04 -17.97
N GLU A 320 14.54 0.83 -19.28
CA GLU A 320 14.54 1.93 -20.26
C GLU A 320 13.38 2.90 -20.03
N ASN A 321 13.56 4.18 -20.37
CA ASN A 321 12.59 5.26 -20.12
C ASN A 321 11.24 5.01 -20.79
N ASP A 322 11.23 4.46 -22.01
CA ASP A 322 10.01 4.12 -22.74
C ASP A 322 9.18 3.03 -22.04
N LEU A 323 9.86 2.12 -21.34
CA LEU A 323 9.17 1.12 -20.51
C LEU A 323 8.58 1.76 -19.23
N ILE A 324 9.30 2.71 -18.60
CA ILE A 324 8.75 3.47 -17.47
C ILE A 324 7.52 4.27 -17.93
N GLU A 325 7.61 4.96 -19.08
CA GLU A 325 6.50 5.72 -19.66
C GLU A 325 5.29 4.82 -19.90
N THR A 326 5.51 3.63 -20.49
CA THR A 326 4.45 2.65 -20.73
C THR A 326 3.76 2.21 -19.44
N GLU A 327 4.54 1.90 -18.40
CA GLU A 327 3.99 1.40 -17.13
C GLU A 327 3.27 2.48 -16.33
N VAL A 328 3.74 3.73 -16.38
CA VAL A 328 3.19 4.84 -15.59
C VAL A 328 2.02 5.53 -16.31
N TYR A 329 2.13 5.69 -17.64
CA TYR A 329 1.19 6.51 -18.42
C TYR A 329 0.46 5.71 -19.52
N GLY A 330 0.76 4.44 -19.69
CA GLY A 330 0.14 3.58 -20.72
C GLY A 330 -1.27 3.08 -20.41
N GLY A 331 -1.84 3.45 -19.26
CA GLY A 331 -3.20 3.03 -18.87
C GLY A 331 -3.30 1.66 -18.20
N TYR A 332 -2.16 1.04 -17.87
CA TYR A 332 -2.13 -0.27 -17.21
C TYR A 332 -2.20 -0.19 -15.67
N SER A 333 -1.94 0.98 -15.13
CA SER A 333 -2.01 1.28 -13.70
C SER A 333 -2.40 2.73 -13.47
N VAL A 334 -2.88 3.03 -12.27
CA VAL A 334 -3.15 4.39 -11.80
C VAL A 334 -2.42 4.58 -10.48
N SER A 335 -1.49 5.53 -10.44
CA SER A 335 -0.86 5.95 -9.19
C SER A 335 -1.73 6.99 -8.50
N SER A 336 -1.99 6.84 -7.21
CA SER A 336 -2.75 7.81 -6.41
C SER A 336 -2.34 7.71 -4.93
N PRO A 337 -2.22 8.83 -4.22
CA PRO A 337 -2.03 8.83 -2.77
C PRO A 337 -3.31 8.52 -1.99
N ASP A 338 -4.47 8.52 -2.65
CA ASP A 338 -5.77 8.21 -2.05
C ASP A 338 -5.80 6.78 -1.49
N PRO A 339 -6.16 6.57 -0.22
CA PRO A 339 -6.20 5.25 0.39
C PRO A 339 -7.22 4.29 -0.21
N ASP A 340 -8.28 4.77 -0.89
CA ASP A 340 -9.34 3.98 -1.52
C ASP A 340 -9.82 2.86 -0.58
N LYS A 341 -10.47 3.25 0.48
CA LYS A 341 -10.91 2.34 1.54
C LYS A 341 -11.96 1.36 1.03
N GLN A 342 -12.94 1.83 0.26
CA GLN A 342 -14.02 0.99 -0.25
C GLN A 342 -13.47 -0.12 -1.18
N GLY A 343 -12.54 0.22 -2.08
CA GLY A 343 -11.89 -0.77 -2.95
C GLY A 343 -11.09 -1.79 -2.15
N THR A 344 -10.40 -1.35 -1.09
CA THR A 344 -9.63 -2.25 -0.23
C THR A 344 -10.51 -3.17 0.63
N VAL A 345 -11.67 -2.68 1.12
CA VAL A 345 -12.67 -3.52 1.81
C VAL A 345 -13.22 -4.58 0.87
N THR A 346 -13.57 -4.20 -0.36
CA THR A 346 -14.04 -5.12 -1.40
C THR A 346 -12.99 -6.21 -1.71
N LEU A 347 -11.72 -5.81 -1.80
CA LEU A 347 -10.62 -6.77 -1.99
C LEU A 347 -10.48 -7.71 -0.78
N LYS A 348 -10.59 -7.19 0.46
CA LYS A 348 -10.56 -8.00 1.68
C LYS A 348 -11.62 -9.10 1.64
N ASP A 349 -12.86 -8.74 1.32
CA ASP A 349 -13.95 -9.73 1.22
C ASP A 349 -13.67 -10.79 0.14
N THR A 350 -13.12 -10.35 -1.00
CA THR A 350 -12.74 -11.26 -2.09
C THR A 350 -11.67 -12.26 -1.68
N ILE A 351 -10.61 -11.83 -0.98
CA ILE A 351 -9.53 -12.75 -0.56
C ILE A 351 -9.94 -13.64 0.62
N VAL A 352 -10.90 -13.24 1.45
CA VAL A 352 -11.56 -14.11 2.44
C VAL A 352 -12.33 -15.22 1.71
N ASP A 353 -13.13 -14.90 0.69
CA ASP A 353 -13.86 -15.87 -0.13
C ASP A 353 -12.95 -16.84 -0.92
N LEU A 354 -11.72 -16.43 -1.21
CA LEU A 354 -10.69 -17.28 -1.83
C LEU A 354 -9.90 -18.09 -0.80
N GLY A 355 -10.10 -17.86 0.49
CA GLY A 355 -9.41 -18.57 1.56
C GLY A 355 -7.95 -18.14 1.77
N TYR A 356 -7.56 -16.92 1.36
CA TYR A 356 -6.25 -16.37 1.63
C TYR A 356 -6.09 -15.95 3.09
N THR A 357 -7.18 -15.51 3.70
CA THR A 357 -7.19 -14.98 5.07
C THR A 357 -8.53 -15.23 5.74
N ASP A 358 -8.57 -15.20 7.07
CA ASP A 358 -9.79 -15.19 7.86
C ASP A 358 -10.43 -13.79 7.82
N ASP A 359 -11.74 -13.71 8.01
CA ASP A 359 -12.46 -12.44 8.13
C ASP A 359 -12.10 -11.71 9.43
N TYR A 360 -11.95 -10.40 9.36
CA TYR A 360 -11.57 -9.53 10.48
C TYR A 360 -12.11 -8.12 10.30
N ASP A 361 -12.13 -7.34 11.38
CA ASP A 361 -12.51 -5.93 11.38
C ASP A 361 -11.38 -5.06 10.79
N ILE A 362 -11.48 -4.73 9.50
CA ILE A 362 -10.51 -3.91 8.79
C ILE A 362 -10.52 -2.44 9.26
N GLU A 363 -11.62 -1.94 9.82
CA GLU A 363 -11.75 -0.56 10.28
C GLU A 363 -10.68 -0.19 11.32
N SER A 364 -10.32 -1.15 12.17
CA SER A 364 -9.27 -0.97 13.19
C SER A 364 -7.86 -0.82 12.59
N TYR A 365 -7.68 -1.12 11.31
CA TYR A 365 -6.41 -1.12 10.57
C TYR A 365 -6.37 -0.09 9.45
N TYR A 366 -7.27 0.89 9.49
CA TYR A 366 -7.32 2.01 8.54
C TYR A 366 -7.25 3.34 9.28
N ASN A 367 -6.51 4.31 8.72
CA ASN A 367 -6.45 5.68 9.22
C ASN A 367 -6.47 6.66 8.04
N THR A 368 -7.67 6.94 7.54
CA THR A 368 -7.89 7.85 6.42
C THR A 368 -7.82 9.32 6.82
N ASP A 369 -7.90 9.65 8.12
CA ASP A 369 -7.79 11.02 8.62
C ASP A 369 -6.44 11.66 8.27
N ILE A 370 -5.36 10.87 8.20
CA ILE A 370 -4.04 11.35 7.79
C ILE A 370 -4.09 11.94 6.38
N TYR A 371 -4.58 11.17 5.41
CA TYR A 371 -4.72 11.63 4.03
C TYR A 371 -5.69 12.80 3.92
N LYS A 372 -6.87 12.70 4.54
CA LYS A 372 -7.88 13.75 4.55
C LYS A 372 -7.32 15.09 5.04
N ASN A 373 -6.62 15.08 6.17
CA ASN A 373 -6.02 16.29 6.74
C ASN A 373 -4.90 16.85 5.85
N ALA A 374 -4.07 15.97 5.26
CA ALA A 374 -3.03 16.37 4.33
C ALA A 374 -3.61 17.06 3.09
N LEU A 375 -4.60 16.44 2.45
CA LEU A 375 -5.24 16.99 1.25
C LEU A 375 -5.97 18.31 1.55
N ALA A 376 -6.77 18.36 2.60
CA ALA A 376 -7.48 19.57 3.01
C ALA A 376 -6.52 20.74 3.28
N SER A 377 -5.37 20.46 3.90
CA SER A 377 -4.36 21.51 4.16
C SER A 377 -3.71 22.04 2.87
N ILE A 378 -3.43 21.16 1.89
CA ILE A 378 -2.90 21.56 0.59
C ILE A 378 -3.92 22.40 -0.17
N ILE A 379 -5.18 22.01 -0.18
CA ILE A 379 -6.29 22.74 -0.81
C ILE A 379 -6.42 24.15 -0.19
N ALA A 380 -6.26 24.27 1.12
CA ALA A 380 -6.31 25.56 1.82
C ALA A 380 -5.12 26.49 1.47
N GLU A 381 -3.95 25.94 1.13
CA GLU A 381 -2.78 26.71 0.66
C GLU A 381 -2.93 27.15 -0.80
N GLY A 382 -3.66 26.39 -1.63
CA GLY A 382 -3.96 26.70 -3.02
C GLY A 382 -4.48 25.45 -3.74
N SER A 383 -5.58 25.57 -4.43
CA SER A 383 -6.24 24.45 -5.10
C SER A 383 -6.24 24.62 -6.61
N ASP A 384 -6.09 23.51 -7.32
CA ASP A 384 -6.35 23.35 -8.74
C ASP A 384 -7.26 22.16 -9.02
N ASP A 385 -7.44 21.82 -10.28
CA ASP A 385 -8.37 20.75 -10.65
C ASP A 385 -7.86 19.37 -10.21
N ILE A 386 -6.53 19.14 -10.15
CA ILE A 386 -5.93 17.87 -9.72
C ILE A 386 -6.24 17.59 -8.24
N TYR A 387 -6.09 18.59 -7.38
CA TYR A 387 -6.40 18.44 -5.95
C TYR A 387 -7.90 18.28 -5.68
N LYS A 388 -8.75 18.95 -6.50
CA LYS A 388 -10.20 18.76 -6.42
C LYS A 388 -10.64 17.37 -6.84
N GLU A 389 -10.05 16.82 -7.91
CA GLU A 389 -10.31 15.45 -8.34
C GLU A 389 -9.92 14.43 -7.25
N LEU A 390 -8.81 14.66 -6.53
CA LEU A 390 -8.45 13.83 -5.37
C LEU A 390 -9.47 13.95 -4.24
N GLU A 391 -9.96 15.16 -3.95
CA GLU A 391 -10.97 15.38 -2.92
C GLU A 391 -12.32 14.73 -3.28
N GLU A 392 -12.75 14.87 -4.52
CA GLU A 392 -13.97 14.23 -5.04
C GLU A 392 -13.87 12.72 -4.97
N HIS A 393 -12.73 12.14 -5.41
CA HIS A 393 -12.48 10.70 -5.34
C HIS A 393 -12.49 10.20 -3.89
N PHE A 394 -11.77 10.87 -2.99
CA PHE A 394 -11.74 10.50 -1.58
C PHE A 394 -13.13 10.50 -0.95
N ASN A 395 -13.95 11.55 -1.21
CA ASN A 395 -15.30 11.63 -0.68
C ASN A 395 -16.26 10.58 -1.25
N GLU A 396 -15.97 10.02 -2.43
CA GLU A 396 -16.77 8.95 -3.06
C GLU A 396 -16.43 7.57 -2.50
N TYR A 397 -15.14 7.31 -2.16
CA TYR A 397 -14.63 5.96 -1.85
C TYR A 397 -14.12 5.77 -0.41
N GLU A 398 -14.37 6.73 0.50
CA GLU A 398 -14.05 6.66 1.93
C GLU A 398 -14.88 5.62 2.72
#